data_b6b86193cf2c8a66fb182da8e3a3f4a8
#
_entry.id   b6b86193cf2c8a66fb182da8e3a3f4a8
#
_cell.length_a   1.000
_cell.length_b   1.000
_cell.length_c   1.000
_cell.angle_alpha   90.00
_cell.angle_beta   90.00
_cell.angle_gamma   90.00
#
_symmetry.space_group_name_H-M   'P 1'
#
loop_
_entity.id
_entity.type
_entity.pdbx_description
1 polymer ?
#
loop_
_entity_poly.entity_id
_entity_poly.type
_entity_poly.pdbx_seq_one_letter_code
_entity_poly.pdbx_strand_id
1 'polypeptide(L)'
;MPTGKRGLGKNMARIAGVDLPRNKHISIALTYIYGIGNSRSKNILAAATVEANKKVSDLNEEEVNRIRQVIEQQGDVEGDLRKDISMHIKRLIEIGSYRGYRHRRSLPVRGQRTHTNARTRKGPKKTVAGKKKVRKH
;
A
#
# COMPACT_ATOMS: atom_id res chain seq x y z
N MET A 1 -13.92 16.73 45.82
CA MET A 1 -12.82 16.14 45.05
C MET A 1 -13.38 15.42 43.87
N PRO A 2 -13.33 15.94 42.63
CA PRO A 2 -13.78 15.17 41.48
C PRO A 2 -12.65 14.21 41.07
N THR A 3 -12.91 12.93 41.24
CA THR A 3 -12.06 11.85 40.71
C THR A 3 -12.00 11.93 39.21
N GLY A 4 -10.86 12.37 38.71
CA GLY A 4 -10.58 12.39 37.27
C GLY A 4 -10.71 11.00 36.67
N LYS A 5 -11.72 10.81 35.85
CA LYS A 5 -11.82 9.69 34.94
C LYS A 5 -10.62 9.77 34.01
N ARG A 6 -9.58 8.99 34.29
CA ARG A 6 -8.51 8.72 33.34
C ARG A 6 -9.18 8.17 32.08
N GLY A 7 -9.13 8.96 31.00
CA GLY A 7 -9.71 8.59 29.73
C GLY A 7 -9.18 7.24 29.30
N LEU A 8 -10.08 6.28 29.19
CA LEU A 8 -9.84 5.05 28.47
C LEU A 8 -9.24 5.41 27.11
N GLY A 9 -8.09 4.86 26.82
CA GLY A 9 -7.40 5.07 25.55
C GLY A 9 -8.39 4.83 24.42
N LYS A 10 -8.69 5.90 23.66
CA LYS A 10 -9.59 5.84 22.51
C LYS A 10 -9.01 4.80 21.56
N ASN A 11 -9.67 3.67 21.46
CA ASN A 11 -9.24 2.53 20.67
C ASN A 11 -8.96 2.99 19.24
N MET A 12 -7.72 2.86 18.80
CA MET A 12 -7.37 3.05 17.39
C MET A 12 -7.98 1.88 16.63
N ALA A 13 -8.84 2.16 15.67
CA ALA A 13 -9.36 1.11 14.82
C ALA A 13 -8.20 0.53 13.99
N ARG A 14 -7.83 -0.70 14.29
CA ARG A 14 -6.80 -1.44 13.56
C ARG A 14 -7.47 -2.49 12.70
N ILE A 15 -7.26 -2.40 11.38
CA ILE A 15 -7.84 -3.32 10.39
C ILE A 15 -6.71 -3.87 9.53
N ALA A 16 -6.66 -5.17 9.30
CA ALA A 16 -5.61 -5.85 8.55
C ALA A 16 -4.17 -5.49 9.01
N GLY A 17 -3.99 -5.28 10.32
CA GLY A 17 -2.70 -4.88 10.89
C GLY A 17 -2.32 -3.41 10.70
N VAL A 18 -3.16 -2.59 10.06
CA VAL A 18 -2.93 -1.17 9.80
C VAL A 18 -3.75 -0.30 10.74
N ASP A 19 -3.10 0.68 11.36
CA ASP A 19 -3.76 1.68 12.20
C ASP A 19 -4.38 2.76 11.32
N LEU A 20 -5.70 2.91 11.42
CA LEU A 20 -6.43 3.87 10.60
C LEU A 20 -6.42 5.28 11.24
N PRO A 21 -6.29 6.35 10.41
CA PRO A 21 -6.30 7.73 10.88
C PRO A 21 -7.69 8.11 11.42
N ARG A 22 -7.76 8.53 12.68
CA ARG A 22 -9.03 8.82 13.40
C ARG A 22 -9.84 9.95 12.79
N ASN A 23 -9.16 10.98 12.30
CA ASN A 23 -9.80 12.21 11.83
C ASN A 23 -10.32 12.12 10.39
N LYS A 24 -10.11 11.00 9.70
CA LYS A 24 -10.54 10.78 8.33
C LYS A 24 -11.88 10.03 8.29
N HIS A 25 -12.64 10.26 7.21
CA HIS A 25 -13.79 9.42 6.90
C HIS A 25 -13.33 7.99 6.62
N ILE A 26 -14.15 7.01 7.01
CA ILE A 26 -13.80 5.59 6.86
C ILE A 26 -13.53 5.20 5.42
N SER A 27 -14.24 5.80 4.46
CA SER A 27 -14.00 5.57 3.02
C SER A 27 -12.58 5.93 2.58
N ILE A 28 -12.00 6.99 3.15
CA ILE A 28 -10.62 7.41 2.87
C ILE A 28 -9.63 6.61 3.74
N ALA A 29 -9.98 6.37 4.99
CA ALA A 29 -9.10 5.65 5.91
C ALA A 29 -8.81 4.22 5.43
N LEU A 30 -9.77 3.52 4.85
CA LEU A 30 -9.55 2.18 4.28
C LEU A 30 -8.54 2.17 3.13
N THR A 31 -8.36 3.28 2.41
CA THR A 31 -7.35 3.34 1.34
C THR A 31 -5.90 3.35 1.83
N TYR A 32 -5.67 3.50 3.13
CA TYR A 32 -4.35 3.34 3.74
C TYR A 32 -3.90 1.88 3.82
N ILE A 33 -4.85 0.94 3.67
CA ILE A 33 -4.57 -0.49 3.62
C ILE A 33 -4.11 -0.84 2.20
N TYR A 34 -2.95 -1.47 2.08
CA TYR A 34 -2.42 -1.91 0.79
C TYR A 34 -3.37 -2.94 0.13
N GLY A 35 -3.80 -2.65 -1.09
CA GLY A 35 -4.76 -3.45 -1.84
C GLY A 35 -6.19 -2.92 -1.80
N ILE A 36 -6.47 -1.86 -1.04
CA ILE A 36 -7.78 -1.19 -1.00
C ILE A 36 -7.65 0.20 -1.61
N GLY A 37 -8.26 0.39 -2.78
CA GLY A 37 -8.43 1.70 -3.41
C GLY A 37 -9.82 2.28 -3.14
N ASN A 38 -10.11 3.45 -3.69
CA ASN A 38 -11.39 4.15 -3.47
C ASN A 38 -12.63 3.31 -3.85
N SER A 39 -12.59 2.60 -4.99
CA SER A 39 -13.71 1.77 -5.44
C SER A 39 -13.94 0.58 -4.52
N ARG A 40 -12.86 -0.14 -4.16
CA ARG A 40 -12.94 -1.28 -3.23
C ARG A 40 -13.39 -0.84 -1.84
N SER A 41 -12.91 0.31 -1.35
CA SER A 41 -13.36 0.89 -0.08
C SER A 41 -14.87 1.12 -0.05
N LYS A 42 -15.44 1.72 -1.09
CA LYS A 42 -16.90 1.94 -1.20
C LYS A 42 -17.67 0.63 -1.22
N ASN A 43 -17.20 -0.37 -1.97
CA ASN A 43 -17.83 -1.68 -2.03
C ASN A 43 -17.80 -2.40 -0.68
N ILE A 44 -16.68 -2.33 0.04
CA ILE A 44 -16.54 -2.90 1.39
C ILE A 44 -17.54 -2.25 2.35
N LEU A 45 -17.64 -0.91 2.34
CA LEU A 45 -18.54 -0.19 3.23
C LEU A 45 -20.01 -0.46 2.89
N ALA A 46 -20.37 -0.56 1.62
CA ALA A 46 -21.72 -0.95 1.20
C ALA A 46 -22.07 -2.37 1.68
N ALA A 47 -21.17 -3.33 1.52
CA ALA A 47 -21.36 -4.70 2.00
C ALA A 47 -21.43 -4.80 3.53
N ALA A 48 -20.64 -4.00 4.24
CA ALA A 48 -20.65 -3.93 5.70
C ALA A 48 -21.82 -3.10 6.27
N THR A 49 -22.62 -2.45 5.41
CA THR A 49 -23.71 -1.55 5.81
C THR A 49 -23.24 -0.42 6.74
N VAL A 50 -22.08 0.18 6.41
CA VAL A 50 -21.49 1.29 7.16
C VAL A 50 -21.47 2.55 6.30
N GLU A 51 -21.83 3.68 6.89
CA GLU A 51 -21.87 4.96 6.20
C GLU A 51 -20.45 5.43 5.84
N ALA A 52 -20.22 5.75 4.54
CA ALA A 52 -18.91 6.12 4.01
C ALA A 52 -18.34 7.43 4.59
N ASN A 53 -19.23 8.35 4.99
CA ASN A 53 -18.85 9.66 5.53
C ASN A 53 -18.61 9.66 7.04
N LYS A 54 -18.82 8.54 7.71
CA LYS A 54 -18.57 8.40 9.14
C LYS A 54 -17.07 8.49 9.42
N LYS A 55 -16.68 9.20 10.47
CA LYS A 55 -15.27 9.25 10.89
C LYS A 55 -14.85 7.95 11.56
N VAL A 56 -13.59 7.61 11.45
CA VAL A 56 -13.01 6.42 12.11
C VAL A 56 -13.19 6.49 13.64
N SER A 57 -13.12 7.70 14.22
CA SER A 57 -13.36 7.91 15.66
C SER A 57 -14.75 7.54 16.15
N ASP A 58 -15.73 7.57 15.27
CA ASP A 58 -17.15 7.43 15.59
C ASP A 58 -17.69 6.02 15.27
N LEU A 59 -16.81 5.13 14.84
CA LEU A 59 -17.15 3.73 14.54
C LEU A 59 -17.36 2.92 15.82
N ASN A 60 -18.40 2.09 15.82
CA ASN A 60 -18.62 1.08 16.84
C ASN A 60 -17.74 -0.16 16.56
N GLU A 61 -17.45 -0.95 17.59
CA GLU A 61 -16.69 -2.19 17.45
C GLU A 61 -17.38 -3.22 16.52
N GLU A 62 -18.70 -3.25 16.53
CA GLU A 62 -19.48 -4.10 15.64
C GLU A 62 -19.31 -3.72 14.16
N GLU A 63 -19.29 -2.42 13.86
CA GLU A 63 -19.04 -1.91 12.51
C GLU A 63 -17.63 -2.26 12.04
N VAL A 64 -16.66 -2.09 12.92
CA VAL A 64 -15.24 -2.46 12.64
C VAL A 64 -15.13 -3.97 12.37
N ASN A 65 -15.81 -4.80 13.13
CA ASN A 65 -15.78 -6.26 12.95
C ASN A 65 -16.47 -6.66 11.63
N ARG A 66 -17.59 -6.04 11.26
CA ARG A 66 -18.23 -6.28 9.95
C ARG A 66 -17.31 -5.90 8.80
N ILE A 67 -16.62 -4.77 8.90
CA ILE A 67 -15.63 -4.35 7.89
C ILE A 67 -14.49 -5.37 7.77
N ARG A 68 -13.97 -5.89 8.89
CA ARG A 68 -12.95 -6.95 8.90
C ARG A 68 -13.40 -8.20 8.18
N GLN A 69 -14.58 -8.70 8.51
CA GLN A 69 -15.16 -9.89 7.89
C GLN A 69 -15.34 -9.74 6.38
N VAL A 70 -15.81 -8.57 5.92
CA VAL A 70 -15.97 -8.29 4.50
C VAL A 70 -14.61 -8.24 3.78
N ILE A 71 -13.58 -7.66 4.40
CA ILE A 71 -12.23 -7.62 3.83
C ILE A 71 -11.66 -9.03 3.70
N GLU A 72 -11.79 -9.88 4.72
CA GLU A 72 -11.35 -11.28 4.70
C GLU A 72 -12.03 -12.10 3.60
N GLN A 73 -13.32 -11.84 3.33
CA GLN A 73 -14.07 -12.51 2.28
C GLN A 73 -13.76 -12.02 0.85
N GLN A 74 -13.38 -10.76 0.70
CA GLN A 74 -13.18 -10.13 -0.61
C GLN A 74 -11.77 -10.30 -1.20
N GLY A 75 -10.86 -10.96 -0.50
CA GLY A 75 -9.52 -11.29 -0.97
C GLY A 75 -8.39 -10.55 -0.27
N ASP A 76 -7.20 -10.91 -0.64
CA ASP A 76 -5.96 -10.56 0.03
C ASP A 76 -5.68 -9.07 0.11
N VAL A 77 -5.13 -8.66 1.24
CA VAL A 77 -4.67 -7.31 1.53
C VAL A 77 -3.33 -7.36 2.25
N GLU A 78 -2.63 -6.24 2.28
CA GLU A 78 -1.37 -6.06 3.02
C GLU A 78 -0.33 -7.17 2.79
N GLY A 79 0.01 -7.94 3.82
CA GLY A 79 1.07 -8.93 3.79
C GLY A 79 0.84 -10.04 2.76
N ASP A 80 -0.37 -10.59 2.71
CA ASP A 80 -0.73 -11.68 1.80
C ASP A 80 -0.69 -11.22 0.35
N LEU A 81 -1.25 -10.06 0.05
CA LEU A 81 -1.18 -9.47 -1.30
C LEU A 81 0.27 -9.14 -1.72
N ARG A 82 1.11 -8.64 -0.81
CA ARG A 82 2.53 -8.37 -1.09
C ARG A 82 3.30 -9.65 -1.40
N LYS A 83 3.02 -10.71 -0.65
CA LYS A 83 3.58 -12.05 -0.87
C LYS A 83 3.21 -12.58 -2.24
N ASP A 84 1.94 -12.50 -2.62
CA ASP A 84 1.44 -12.96 -3.92
C ASP A 84 2.07 -12.22 -5.08
N ILE A 85 2.14 -10.89 -5.00
CA ILE A 85 2.81 -10.07 -6.02
C ILE A 85 4.28 -10.47 -6.15
N SER A 86 4.98 -10.69 -5.02
CA SER A 86 6.38 -11.12 -5.01
C SER A 86 6.55 -12.49 -5.65
N MET A 87 5.66 -13.44 -5.35
CA MET A 87 5.66 -14.77 -5.96
C MET A 87 5.40 -14.72 -7.46
N HIS A 88 4.45 -13.89 -7.91
CA HIS A 88 4.18 -13.71 -9.33
C HIS A 88 5.39 -13.15 -10.09
N ILE A 89 6.08 -12.15 -9.51
CA ILE A 89 7.31 -11.60 -10.10
C ILE A 89 8.42 -12.66 -10.14
N LYS A 90 8.61 -13.40 -9.05
CA LYS A 90 9.58 -14.50 -8.97
C LYS A 90 9.32 -15.55 -10.04
N ARG A 91 8.08 -15.98 -10.20
CA ARG A 91 7.67 -16.92 -11.25
C ARG A 91 8.01 -16.42 -12.66
N LEU A 92 7.76 -15.13 -12.96
CA LEU A 92 8.12 -14.54 -14.25
C LEU A 92 9.63 -14.58 -14.52
N ILE A 93 10.42 -14.38 -13.48
CA ILE A 93 11.90 -14.44 -13.56
C ILE A 93 12.38 -15.88 -13.78
N GLU A 94 11.80 -16.85 -13.07
CA GLU A 94 12.15 -18.28 -13.16
C GLU A 94 11.82 -18.87 -14.55
N ILE A 95 10.67 -18.50 -15.11
CA ILE A 95 10.27 -18.91 -16.48
C ILE A 95 11.19 -18.30 -17.55
N GLY A 96 12.01 -17.28 -17.23
CA GLY A 96 12.86 -16.59 -18.19
C GLY A 96 12.11 -15.66 -19.15
N SER A 97 10.90 -15.23 -18.81
CA SER A 97 10.09 -14.34 -19.62
C SER A 97 10.73 -12.96 -19.80
N TYR A 98 10.39 -12.25 -20.89
CA TYR A 98 10.83 -10.88 -21.12
C TYR A 98 10.48 -9.96 -19.94
N ARG A 99 9.27 -10.07 -19.39
CA ARG A 99 8.85 -9.32 -18.21
C ARG A 99 9.71 -9.64 -16.99
N GLY A 100 10.02 -10.92 -16.77
CA GLY A 100 10.91 -11.36 -15.69
C GLY A 100 12.34 -10.81 -15.83
N TYR A 101 12.87 -10.79 -17.04
CA TYR A 101 14.16 -10.18 -17.34
C TYR A 101 14.17 -8.68 -17.00
N ARG A 102 13.09 -7.96 -17.36
CA ARG A 102 12.94 -6.53 -17.02
C ARG A 102 12.85 -6.31 -15.51
N HIS A 103 12.12 -7.15 -14.79
CA HIS A 103 12.06 -7.11 -13.32
C HIS A 103 13.43 -7.33 -12.68
N ARG A 104 14.17 -8.32 -13.13
CA ARG A 104 15.51 -8.65 -12.63
C ARG A 104 16.49 -7.49 -12.81
N ARG A 105 16.38 -6.73 -13.89
CA ARG A 105 17.25 -5.59 -14.19
C ARG A 105 16.73 -4.25 -13.65
N SER A 106 15.64 -4.24 -12.89
CA SER A 106 15.02 -3.00 -12.39
C SER A 106 14.69 -2.01 -13.52
N LEU A 107 14.19 -2.52 -14.64
CA LEU A 107 13.79 -1.74 -15.79
C LEU A 107 12.26 -1.71 -15.92
N PRO A 108 11.68 -0.70 -16.61
CA PRO A 108 10.27 -0.67 -16.91
C PRO A 108 9.82 -1.94 -17.65
N VAL A 109 8.66 -2.47 -17.23
CA VAL A 109 8.15 -3.78 -17.70
C VAL A 109 7.08 -3.64 -18.78
N ARG A 110 6.48 -2.44 -18.90
CA ARG A 110 5.34 -2.17 -19.79
C ARG A 110 5.73 -1.41 -21.07
N GLY A 111 6.93 -1.60 -21.58
CA GLY A 111 7.37 -1.00 -22.83
C GLY A 111 7.70 0.50 -22.76
N GLN A 112 7.83 1.08 -21.58
CA GLN A 112 8.20 2.50 -21.46
C GLN A 112 9.61 2.74 -21.97
N ARG A 113 9.81 3.94 -22.53
CA ARG A 113 11.10 4.39 -23.02
C ARG A 113 12.14 4.47 -21.90
N THR A 114 13.34 3.97 -22.13
CA THR A 114 14.40 3.90 -21.12
C THR A 114 15.60 4.81 -21.42
N HIS A 115 15.69 5.36 -22.63
CA HIS A 115 16.82 6.19 -23.04
C HIS A 115 16.87 7.50 -22.26
N THR A 116 15.75 8.17 -22.05
CA THR A 116 15.67 9.50 -21.41
C THR A 116 15.21 9.43 -19.95
N ASN A 117 14.10 8.79 -19.65
CA ASN A 117 13.39 8.83 -18.36
C ASN A 117 13.45 7.47 -17.64
N ALA A 118 12.34 7.00 -17.06
CA ALA A 118 12.23 5.76 -16.31
C ALA A 118 12.95 5.77 -14.95
N ARG A 119 13.05 6.94 -14.32
CA ARG A 119 13.78 7.10 -13.05
C ARG A 119 13.16 6.36 -11.89
N THR A 120 11.84 6.19 -11.86
CA THR A 120 11.14 5.42 -10.82
C THR A 120 11.68 3.99 -10.71
N ARG A 121 12.00 3.36 -11.83
CA ARG A 121 12.54 1.99 -11.86
C ARG A 121 14.06 1.95 -11.81
N LYS A 122 14.73 2.86 -12.53
CA LYS A 122 16.19 2.91 -12.62
C LYS A 122 16.87 3.53 -11.38
N GLY A 123 16.12 4.31 -10.60
CA GLY A 123 16.65 5.10 -9.50
C GLY A 123 17.30 6.42 -9.92
N PRO A 124 17.90 7.16 -8.99
CA PRO A 124 18.55 8.45 -9.26
C PRO A 124 19.67 8.32 -10.30
N LYS A 125 19.95 9.43 -10.99
CA LYS A 125 21.07 9.48 -11.93
C LYS A 125 22.38 9.28 -11.16
N LYS A 126 23.18 8.30 -11.57
CA LYS A 126 24.53 8.09 -11.04
C LYS A 126 25.52 8.74 -12.01
N THR A 127 26.17 9.80 -11.58
CA THR A 127 27.25 10.44 -12.35
C THR A 127 28.53 9.65 -12.13
N VAL A 128 29.10 9.10 -13.18
CA VAL A 128 30.43 8.52 -13.12
C VAL A 128 31.43 9.67 -13.35
N ALA A 129 32.19 10.04 -12.32
CA ALA A 129 33.27 11.00 -12.46
C ALA A 129 34.32 10.38 -13.37
N GLY A 130 34.47 10.90 -14.60
CA GLY A 130 35.57 10.57 -15.44
C GLY A 130 36.88 11.00 -14.76
N LYS A 131 37.83 10.06 -14.58
CA LYS A 131 39.19 10.41 -14.16
C LYS A 131 39.80 11.33 -15.21
N LYS A 132 39.71 12.63 -15.01
CA LYS A 132 40.44 13.60 -15.79
C LYS A 132 41.92 13.36 -15.51
N LYS A 133 42.65 12.70 -16.41
CA LYS A 133 44.11 12.62 -16.34
C LYS A 133 44.62 14.05 -16.40
N VAL A 134 45.17 14.54 -15.30
CA VAL A 134 45.91 15.80 -15.27
C VAL A 134 47.11 15.59 -16.19
N ARG A 135 47.14 16.28 -17.35
CA ARG A 135 48.34 16.39 -18.17
C ARG A 135 49.36 17.14 -17.33
N LYS A 136 50.43 16.47 -16.90
CA LYS A 136 51.62 17.13 -16.39
C LYS A 136 52.28 17.85 -17.59
N HIS A 137 52.35 19.17 -17.51
CA HIS A 137 53.24 19.98 -18.35
C HIS A 137 54.63 19.87 -17.80
#